data_737b1c9c79fd0f07f2402173f3c731f3
#
_entry.id   737b1c9c79fd0f07f2402173f3c731f3
#
_cell.length_a   1.000
_cell.length_b   1.000
_cell.length_c   1.000
_cell.angle_alpha   90.00
_cell.angle_beta   90.00
_cell.angle_gamma   90.00
#
_symmetry.space_group_name_H-M   'P 1'
#
loop_
_entity.id
_entity.type
_entity.pdbx_description
1 polymer ?
#
loop_
_entity_poly.entity_id
_entity_poly.type
_entity_poly.pdbx_seq_one_letter_code
_entity_poly.pdbx_strand_id
1 'polypeptide(L)'
;MTHRGIEVKSDQIKVINNLQPPQNPKEVQKLSGMMAALNRFISRSANRCRPFFLLLHKWKEFEWSKECVVAFQQLKQYLSCLPIMSNPVLDKIIFAYIAVAFYAISFVLIWVDNGIQRPVYYVSKLFNEAEVRYLPLEKAILAIVYATRKLPHYFQAHTVVVLTQLPFKSILRSADYTGRIAKWGTILGVFDIKYMPRVSIREKFSPI
;
A
#
# COMPACT_ATOMS: atom_id res chain seq x y z
N MET A 1 1.49 0.14 30.17
CA MET A 1 1.73 0.80 28.87
C MET A 1 0.53 0.52 27.98
N THR A 2 -0.28 1.53 27.68
CA THR A 2 -1.46 1.40 26.84
C THR A 2 -1.01 1.13 25.40
N HIS A 3 -1.33 -0.02 24.87
CA HIS A 3 -1.14 -0.37 23.46
C HIS A 3 -2.07 0.45 22.53
N ARG A 4 -2.05 1.77 22.67
CA ARG A 4 -2.72 2.64 21.70
C ARG A 4 -1.90 2.59 20.41
N GLY A 5 -2.51 2.11 19.34
CA GLY A 5 -1.94 2.11 18.02
C GLY A 5 -1.60 3.55 17.55
N ILE A 6 -1.06 3.66 16.34
CA ILE A 6 -0.73 4.95 15.74
C ILE A 6 -1.97 5.47 15.01
N GLU A 7 -2.42 6.66 15.39
CA GLU A 7 -3.58 7.34 14.80
C GLU A 7 -3.14 8.62 14.07
N VAL A 8 -3.94 9.02 13.09
CA VAL A 8 -3.80 10.35 12.48
C VAL A 8 -4.33 11.40 13.46
N LYS A 9 -3.63 12.50 13.60
CA LYS A 9 -4.13 13.62 14.41
C LYS A 9 -5.46 14.11 13.84
N SER A 10 -6.48 14.22 14.70
CA SER A 10 -7.83 14.65 14.31
C SER A 10 -7.84 16.00 13.57
N ASP A 11 -6.92 16.89 13.91
CA ASP A 11 -6.81 18.20 13.25
C ASP A 11 -6.36 18.09 11.79
N GLN A 12 -5.50 17.13 11.45
CA GLN A 12 -5.12 16.89 10.05
C GLN A 12 -6.30 16.38 9.22
N ILE A 13 -7.14 15.53 9.79
CA ILE A 13 -8.36 15.04 9.13
C ILE A 13 -9.35 16.19 8.95
N LYS A 14 -9.57 17.00 9.99
CA LYS A 14 -10.45 18.17 9.92
C LYS A 14 -10.01 19.16 8.83
N VAL A 15 -8.71 19.45 8.72
CA VAL A 15 -8.18 20.34 7.67
C VAL A 15 -8.54 19.82 6.29
N ILE A 16 -8.37 18.52 6.02
CA ILE A 16 -8.68 17.94 4.70
C ILE A 16 -10.18 17.89 4.45
N ASN A 17 -10.99 17.57 5.45
CA ASN A 17 -12.44 17.52 5.32
C ASN A 17 -13.04 18.90 5.04
N ASN A 18 -12.43 19.97 5.56
CA ASN A 18 -12.86 21.35 5.33
C ASN A 18 -12.31 21.99 4.03
N LEU A 19 -11.38 21.31 3.34
CA LEU A 19 -10.88 21.81 2.06
C LEU A 19 -11.99 21.92 1.02
N GLN A 20 -11.98 23.04 0.29
CA GLN A 20 -12.78 23.19 -0.92
C GLN A 20 -12.09 22.44 -2.09
N PRO A 21 -12.83 22.08 -3.14
CA PRO A 21 -12.23 21.53 -4.34
C PRO A 21 -11.13 22.46 -4.89
N PRO A 22 -9.95 21.95 -5.20
CA PRO A 22 -8.84 22.73 -5.75
C PRO A 22 -9.23 23.51 -7.02
N GLN A 23 -8.89 24.79 -7.04
CA GLN A 23 -9.21 25.71 -8.14
C GLN A 23 -8.01 25.91 -9.10
N ASN A 24 -6.83 25.47 -8.71
CA ASN A 24 -5.59 25.65 -9.46
C ASN A 24 -4.57 24.54 -9.17
N PRO A 25 -3.54 24.36 -10.02
CA PRO A 25 -2.52 23.34 -9.82
C PRO A 25 -1.77 23.42 -8.49
N LYS A 26 -1.56 24.60 -7.93
CA LYS A 26 -0.88 24.78 -6.64
C LYS A 26 -1.69 24.18 -5.49
N GLU A 27 -3.01 24.31 -5.54
CA GLU A 27 -3.90 23.70 -4.54
C GLU A 27 -3.94 22.18 -4.69
N VAL A 28 -3.90 21.63 -5.92
CA VAL A 28 -3.75 20.18 -6.15
C VAL A 28 -2.42 19.67 -5.62
N GLN A 29 -1.35 20.43 -5.80
CA GLN A 29 -0.04 20.09 -5.25
C GLN A 29 -0.06 20.05 -3.71
N LYS A 30 -0.72 21.03 -3.08
CA LYS A 30 -0.93 21.08 -1.63
C LYS A 30 -1.73 19.86 -1.15
N LEU A 31 -2.85 19.52 -1.82
CA LEU A 31 -3.64 18.34 -1.53
C LEU A 31 -2.80 17.07 -1.65
N SER A 32 -2.04 16.92 -2.74
CA SER A 32 -1.17 15.78 -2.98
C SER A 32 -0.10 15.63 -1.90
N GLY A 33 0.48 16.73 -1.42
CA GLY A 33 1.43 16.75 -0.31
C GLY A 33 0.81 16.27 1.01
N MET A 34 -0.42 16.71 1.32
CA MET A 34 -1.16 16.23 2.49
C MET A 34 -1.45 14.72 2.38
N MET A 35 -1.82 14.23 1.20
CA MET A 35 -2.05 12.81 0.96
C MET A 35 -0.76 11.98 1.09
N ALA A 36 0.36 12.51 0.64
CA ALA A 36 1.66 11.87 0.81
C ALA A 36 2.03 11.71 2.29
N ALA A 37 1.75 12.71 3.12
CA ALA A 37 1.97 12.64 4.57
C ALA A 37 1.08 11.59 5.26
N LEU A 38 -0.13 11.36 4.76
CA LEU A 38 -1.09 10.37 5.29
C LEU A 38 -1.02 9.01 4.60
N ASN A 39 -0.13 8.84 3.64
CA ASN A 39 -0.03 7.65 2.77
C ASN A 39 -0.07 6.33 3.54
N ARG A 40 0.64 6.25 4.70
CA ARG A 40 0.70 5.04 5.52
C ARG A 40 -0.65 4.58 6.10
N PHE A 41 -1.63 5.48 6.20
CA PHE A 41 -2.98 5.23 6.73
C PHE A 41 -4.01 4.96 5.64
N ILE A 42 -3.67 5.22 4.38
CA ILE A 42 -4.61 5.17 3.27
C ILE A 42 -4.38 3.91 2.44
N SER A 43 -5.33 2.98 2.52
CA SER A 43 -5.31 1.81 1.66
C SER A 43 -5.43 2.22 0.19
N ARG A 44 -4.61 1.64 -0.68
CA ARG A 44 -4.60 1.91 -2.13
C ARG A 44 -4.48 3.42 -2.46
N SER A 45 -3.69 4.17 -1.66
CA SER A 45 -3.56 5.63 -1.78
C SER A 45 -3.18 6.07 -3.20
N ALA A 46 -2.27 5.38 -3.88
CA ALA A 46 -1.88 5.70 -5.24
C ALA A 46 -3.06 5.65 -6.22
N ASN A 47 -3.91 4.62 -6.11
CA ASN A 47 -5.09 4.49 -6.97
C ASN A 47 -6.15 5.54 -6.65
N ARG A 48 -6.42 5.81 -5.36
CA ARG A 48 -7.38 6.82 -4.91
C ARG A 48 -6.98 8.24 -5.32
N CYS A 49 -5.69 8.56 -5.25
CA CYS A 49 -5.16 9.89 -5.57
C CYS A 49 -4.74 10.05 -7.04
N ARG A 50 -4.85 9.01 -7.87
CA ARG A 50 -4.46 9.03 -9.27
C ARG A 50 -5.06 10.20 -10.06
N PRO A 51 -6.35 10.54 -9.95
CA PRO A 51 -6.93 11.67 -10.68
C PRO A 51 -6.20 12.98 -10.38
N PHE A 52 -5.79 13.19 -9.12
CA PHE A 52 -5.07 14.42 -8.73
C PHE A 52 -3.65 14.45 -9.30
N PHE A 53 -2.95 13.31 -9.31
CA PHE A 53 -1.61 13.23 -9.90
C PHE A 53 -1.64 13.46 -11.41
N LEU A 54 -2.67 13.01 -12.11
CA LEU A 54 -2.83 13.27 -13.55
C LEU A 54 -3.01 14.77 -13.86
N LEU A 55 -3.68 15.51 -12.99
CA LEU A 55 -3.81 16.97 -13.14
C LEU A 55 -2.48 17.69 -13.01
N LEU A 56 -1.57 17.21 -12.16
CA LEU A 56 -0.24 17.79 -11.99
C LEU A 56 0.63 17.64 -13.24
N HIS A 57 0.37 16.67 -14.11
CA HIS A 57 1.04 16.52 -15.39
C HIS A 57 0.47 17.43 -16.49
N LYS A 58 -0.79 17.92 -16.33
CA LYS A 58 -1.48 18.80 -17.30
C LYS A 58 -1.54 20.26 -16.83
N TRP A 59 -0.41 20.80 -16.40
CA TRP A 59 -0.30 22.10 -15.75
C TRP A 59 -0.93 23.28 -16.56
N LYS A 60 -0.83 23.22 -17.89
CA LYS A 60 -1.33 24.30 -18.76
C LYS A 60 -2.84 24.27 -19.01
N GLU A 61 -3.45 23.11 -18.87
CA GLU A 61 -4.88 22.86 -19.12
C GLU A 61 -5.53 22.34 -17.84
N PHE A 62 -5.51 23.16 -16.78
CA PHE A 62 -6.08 22.75 -15.51
C PHE A 62 -7.61 22.73 -15.61
N GLU A 63 -8.19 21.56 -15.44
CA GLU A 63 -9.63 21.36 -15.33
C GLU A 63 -9.92 20.36 -14.18
N TRP A 64 -10.72 20.81 -13.20
CA TRP A 64 -11.16 19.94 -12.12
C TRP A 64 -12.29 19.03 -12.61
N SER A 65 -11.93 17.88 -13.17
CA SER A 65 -12.86 16.95 -13.84
C SER A 65 -13.84 16.29 -12.86
N LYS A 66 -14.92 15.71 -13.43
CA LYS A 66 -15.89 14.89 -12.66
C LYS A 66 -15.22 13.75 -11.89
N GLU A 67 -14.20 13.12 -12.48
CA GLU A 67 -13.41 12.07 -11.80
C GLU A 67 -12.72 12.61 -10.55
N CYS A 68 -12.17 13.81 -10.61
CA CYS A 68 -11.53 14.47 -9.47
C CYS A 68 -12.54 14.79 -8.37
N VAL A 69 -13.75 15.24 -8.72
CA VAL A 69 -14.82 15.49 -7.75
C VAL A 69 -15.17 14.22 -6.99
N VAL A 70 -15.41 13.13 -7.72
CA VAL A 70 -15.76 11.83 -7.12
C VAL A 70 -14.60 11.31 -6.23
N ALA A 71 -13.37 11.34 -6.74
CA ALA A 71 -12.20 10.89 -6.00
C ALA A 71 -11.99 11.73 -4.72
N PHE A 72 -12.22 13.04 -4.78
CA PHE A 72 -12.10 13.94 -3.63
C PHE A 72 -13.14 13.66 -2.54
N GLN A 73 -14.40 13.44 -2.94
CA GLN A 73 -15.47 13.05 -2.02
C GLN A 73 -15.20 11.70 -1.36
N GLN A 74 -14.83 10.68 -2.16
CA GLN A 74 -14.47 9.36 -1.66
C GLN A 74 -13.28 9.41 -0.69
N LEU A 75 -12.30 10.27 -0.98
CA LEU A 75 -11.15 10.46 -0.13
C LEU A 75 -11.55 11.05 1.24
N LYS A 76 -12.36 12.11 1.26
CA LYS A 76 -12.88 12.70 2.50
C LYS A 76 -13.67 11.70 3.33
N GLN A 77 -14.56 10.95 2.69
CA GLN A 77 -15.33 9.90 3.36
C GLN A 77 -14.41 8.83 3.97
N TYR A 78 -13.40 8.38 3.22
CA TYR A 78 -12.42 7.40 3.70
C TYR A 78 -11.62 7.92 4.91
N LEU A 79 -11.18 9.19 4.85
CA LEU A 79 -10.41 9.81 5.93
C LEU A 79 -11.21 9.98 7.23
N SER A 80 -12.53 10.07 7.14
CA SER A 80 -13.41 10.14 8.31
C SER A 80 -13.52 8.81 9.08
N CYS A 81 -13.13 7.68 8.44
CA CYS A 81 -13.21 6.33 9.00
C CYS A 81 -11.87 5.60 8.94
N LEU A 82 -10.77 6.28 9.23
CA LEU A 82 -9.45 5.66 9.19
C LEU A 82 -9.29 4.58 10.26
N PRO A 83 -8.70 3.43 9.93
CA PRO A 83 -8.37 2.42 10.91
C PRO A 83 -7.24 2.90 11.83
N ILE A 84 -7.28 2.47 13.08
CA ILE A 84 -6.15 2.59 13.99
C ILE A 84 -5.05 1.64 13.52
N MET A 85 -3.85 2.18 13.29
CA MET A 85 -2.71 1.38 12.89
C MET A 85 -2.06 0.74 14.11
N SER A 86 -1.71 -0.53 14.00
CA SER A 86 -1.05 -1.26 15.08
C SER A 86 0.46 -1.16 14.98
N ASN A 87 1.11 -1.26 16.11
CA ASN A 87 2.56 -1.44 16.19
C ASN A 87 2.83 -2.88 16.63
N PRO A 88 3.32 -3.76 15.73
CA PRO A 88 3.58 -5.16 16.10
C PRO A 88 4.71 -5.24 17.12
N VAL A 89 4.61 -6.21 18.01
CA VAL A 89 5.70 -6.55 18.94
C VAL A 89 6.85 -7.17 18.16
N LEU A 90 8.10 -6.88 18.55
CA LEU A 90 9.30 -7.44 17.92
C LEU A 90 9.23 -8.97 17.87
N ASP A 91 9.86 -9.56 16.87
CA ASP A 91 9.97 -11.01 16.63
C ASP A 91 8.62 -11.73 16.37
N LYS A 92 7.54 -10.98 16.18
CA LYS A 92 6.26 -11.57 15.79
C LYS A 92 6.13 -11.68 14.27
N ILE A 93 5.40 -12.71 13.84
CA ILE A 93 5.04 -12.88 12.43
C ILE A 93 4.04 -11.79 12.07
N ILE A 94 4.33 -11.08 10.98
CA ILE A 94 3.38 -10.15 10.35
C ILE A 94 2.97 -10.68 8.98
N PHE A 95 1.74 -10.39 8.62
CA PHE A 95 1.17 -10.84 7.35
C PHE A 95 1.11 -9.70 6.35
N ALA A 96 1.09 -10.03 5.07
CA ALA A 96 1.02 -9.05 4.01
C ALA A 96 0.01 -9.45 2.94
N TYR A 97 -0.83 -8.50 2.53
CA TYR A 97 -1.66 -8.62 1.34
C TYR A 97 -1.14 -7.73 0.23
N ILE A 98 -1.26 -8.24 -0.99
CA ILE A 98 -0.92 -7.53 -2.22
C ILE A 98 -2.19 -7.30 -3.02
N ALA A 99 -2.32 -6.13 -3.60
CA ALA A 99 -3.31 -5.83 -4.62
C ALA A 99 -2.62 -5.21 -5.84
N VAL A 100 -2.91 -5.75 -7.01
CA VAL A 100 -2.45 -5.25 -8.30
C VAL A 100 -3.65 -4.69 -9.04
N ALA A 101 -3.59 -3.41 -9.38
CA ALA A 101 -4.54 -2.72 -10.25
C ALA A 101 -3.88 -2.43 -11.60
N PHE A 102 -4.65 -1.89 -12.55
CA PHE A 102 -4.12 -1.60 -13.89
C PHE A 102 -2.96 -0.60 -13.85
N TYR A 103 -3.08 0.45 -13.04
CA TYR A 103 -2.11 1.56 -12.96
C TYR A 103 -1.32 1.62 -11.65
N ALA A 104 -1.59 0.74 -10.70
CA ALA A 104 -0.99 0.83 -9.38
C ALA A 104 -0.85 -0.52 -8.70
N ILE A 105 0.11 -0.60 -7.79
CA ILE A 105 0.23 -1.66 -6.80
C ILE A 105 -0.06 -1.13 -5.42
N SER A 106 -0.55 -2.02 -4.56
CA SER A 106 -0.74 -1.75 -3.14
C SER A 106 -0.31 -2.95 -2.33
N PHE A 107 0.21 -2.67 -1.16
CA PHE A 107 0.71 -3.64 -0.21
C PHE A 107 0.29 -3.19 1.19
N VAL A 108 -0.14 -4.10 2.04
CA VAL A 108 -0.45 -3.81 3.44
C VAL A 108 0.21 -4.83 4.35
N LEU A 109 0.87 -4.34 5.37
CA LEU A 109 1.29 -5.14 6.51
C LEU A 109 0.17 -5.21 7.53
N ILE A 110 -0.06 -6.41 8.07
CA ILE A 110 -1.10 -6.71 9.04
C ILE A 110 -0.48 -7.48 10.18
N TRP A 111 -0.85 -7.12 11.39
CA TRP A 111 -0.62 -7.92 12.57
C TRP A 111 -1.92 -8.58 13.02
N VAL A 112 -1.84 -9.85 13.41
CA VAL A 112 -2.99 -10.58 13.96
C VAL A 112 -2.85 -10.60 15.47
N ASP A 113 -3.79 -9.93 16.14
CA ASP A 113 -3.87 -9.82 17.59
C ASP A 113 -5.18 -10.45 18.07
N ASN A 114 -5.09 -11.54 18.84
CA ASN A 114 -6.24 -12.30 19.32
C ASN A 114 -7.26 -12.65 18.22
N GLY A 115 -6.78 -13.09 17.05
CA GLY A 115 -7.62 -13.42 15.89
C GLY A 115 -8.09 -12.22 15.06
N ILE A 116 -7.87 -10.99 15.52
CA ILE A 116 -8.27 -9.76 14.84
C ILE A 116 -7.12 -9.27 13.96
N GLN A 117 -7.38 -9.05 12.68
CA GLN A 117 -6.43 -8.47 11.76
C GLN A 117 -6.38 -6.95 11.92
N ARG A 118 -5.23 -6.44 12.30
CA ARG A 118 -4.98 -5.00 12.48
C ARG A 118 -3.97 -4.50 11.45
N PRO A 119 -4.26 -3.42 10.71
CA PRO A 119 -3.28 -2.87 9.78
C PRO A 119 -2.09 -2.26 10.54
N VAL A 120 -0.90 -2.49 10.00
CA VAL A 120 0.37 -1.93 10.50
C VAL A 120 0.84 -0.80 9.58
N TYR A 121 0.78 -1.01 8.27
CA TYR A 121 1.24 -0.03 7.29
C TYR A 121 0.65 -0.30 5.90
N TYR A 122 0.18 0.74 5.24
CA TYR A 122 -0.19 0.69 3.82
C TYR A 122 0.93 1.28 2.98
N VAL A 123 1.25 0.60 1.87
CA VAL A 123 2.16 1.10 0.85
C VAL A 123 1.46 1.01 -0.49
N SER A 124 1.55 2.04 -1.31
CA SER A 124 1.08 1.94 -2.69
C SER A 124 1.93 2.80 -3.63
N LYS A 125 1.91 2.43 -4.92
CA LYS A 125 2.73 3.06 -5.96
C LYS A 125 1.95 3.07 -7.28
N LEU A 126 1.95 4.21 -7.97
CA LEU A 126 1.57 4.26 -9.38
C LEU A 126 2.69 3.67 -10.24
N PHE A 127 2.32 2.97 -11.29
CA PHE A 127 3.27 2.50 -12.29
C PHE A 127 3.78 3.66 -13.14
N ASN A 128 5.05 3.62 -13.49
CA ASN A 128 5.57 4.38 -14.61
C ASN A 128 5.20 3.69 -15.93
N GLU A 129 5.47 4.35 -17.06
CA GLU A 129 5.13 3.84 -18.40
C GLU A 129 5.67 2.45 -18.70
N ALA A 130 6.88 2.14 -18.22
CA ALA A 130 7.48 0.82 -18.40
C ALA A 130 6.80 -0.23 -17.53
N GLU A 131 6.49 0.10 -16.29
CA GLU A 131 5.88 -0.82 -15.32
C GLU A 131 4.41 -1.16 -15.66
N VAL A 132 3.71 -0.27 -16.36
CA VAL A 132 2.34 -0.56 -16.86
C VAL A 132 2.32 -1.79 -17.76
N ARG A 133 3.39 -2.01 -18.53
CA ARG A 133 3.56 -3.14 -19.46
C ARG A 133 4.03 -4.44 -18.81
N TYR A 134 4.34 -4.44 -17.51
CA TYR A 134 4.76 -5.64 -16.81
C TYR A 134 3.63 -6.67 -16.73
N LEU A 135 4.00 -7.94 -16.75
CA LEU A 135 3.06 -9.03 -16.54
C LEU A 135 2.41 -8.95 -15.14
N PRO A 136 1.21 -9.47 -14.94
CA PRO A 136 0.55 -9.45 -13.63
C PRO A 136 1.42 -10.02 -12.51
N LEU A 137 2.16 -11.08 -12.80
CA LEU A 137 3.10 -11.68 -11.87
C LEU A 137 4.26 -10.74 -11.50
N GLU A 138 4.87 -10.10 -12.50
CA GLU A 138 5.94 -9.11 -12.29
C GLU A 138 5.45 -7.92 -11.45
N LYS A 139 4.24 -7.43 -11.73
CA LYS A 139 3.60 -6.37 -10.94
C LYS A 139 3.41 -6.77 -9.47
N ALA A 140 3.03 -8.02 -9.24
CA ALA A 140 2.84 -8.53 -7.88
C ALA A 140 4.18 -8.69 -7.14
N ILE A 141 5.25 -9.17 -7.81
CA ILE A 141 6.60 -9.22 -7.23
C ILE A 141 7.12 -7.79 -6.97
N LEU A 142 6.89 -6.87 -7.92
CA LEU A 142 7.26 -5.46 -7.75
C LEU A 142 6.62 -4.84 -6.51
N ALA A 143 5.38 -5.23 -6.16
CA ALA A 143 4.73 -4.75 -4.93
C ALA A 143 5.52 -5.14 -3.68
N ILE A 144 6.04 -6.36 -3.62
CA ILE A 144 6.86 -6.82 -2.48
C ILE A 144 8.20 -6.08 -2.47
N VAL A 145 8.89 -6.02 -3.62
CA VAL A 145 10.17 -5.30 -3.74
C VAL A 145 10.03 -3.82 -3.37
N TYR A 146 8.93 -3.18 -3.77
CA TYR A 146 8.67 -1.80 -3.40
C TYR A 146 8.41 -1.65 -1.90
N ALA A 147 7.67 -2.61 -1.31
CA ALA A 147 7.41 -2.62 0.13
C ALA A 147 8.69 -2.83 0.95
N THR A 148 9.59 -3.75 0.57
CA THR A 148 10.85 -3.96 1.28
C THR A 148 11.73 -2.71 1.28
N ARG A 149 11.74 -1.96 0.17
CA ARG A 149 12.48 -0.69 0.07
C ARG A 149 11.87 0.45 0.89
N LYS A 150 10.54 0.47 1.03
CA LYS A 150 9.83 1.50 1.79
C LYS A 150 9.78 1.21 3.29
N LEU A 151 9.80 -0.05 3.66
CA LEU A 151 9.60 -0.53 5.02
C LEU A 151 10.74 -1.46 5.49
N PRO A 152 12.02 -1.13 5.25
CA PRO A 152 13.12 -2.06 5.53
C PRO A 152 13.14 -2.53 6.98
N HIS A 153 12.80 -1.66 7.93
CA HIS A 153 12.79 -1.99 9.36
C HIS A 153 11.81 -3.11 9.72
N TYR A 154 10.64 -3.16 9.08
CA TYR A 154 9.68 -4.24 9.32
C TYR A 154 10.16 -5.56 8.77
N PHE A 155 10.77 -5.56 7.57
CA PHE A 155 11.29 -6.77 6.94
C PHE A 155 12.58 -7.30 7.60
N GLN A 156 13.32 -6.44 8.30
CA GLN A 156 14.51 -6.83 9.08
C GLN A 156 14.13 -7.37 10.46
N ALA A 157 13.09 -6.81 11.08
CA ALA A 157 12.69 -7.13 12.44
C ALA A 157 11.66 -8.27 12.56
N HIS A 158 11.05 -8.68 11.44
CA HIS A 158 9.94 -9.64 11.46
C HIS A 158 10.01 -10.64 10.31
N THR A 159 9.54 -11.87 10.56
CA THR A 159 9.14 -12.78 9.49
C THR A 159 7.88 -12.22 8.84
N VAL A 160 7.93 -11.95 7.53
CA VAL A 160 6.79 -11.44 6.75
C VAL A 160 6.16 -12.56 5.94
N VAL A 161 4.89 -12.88 6.22
CA VAL A 161 4.14 -13.90 5.48
C VAL A 161 3.26 -13.22 4.43
N VAL A 162 3.65 -13.33 3.17
CA VAL A 162 2.88 -12.79 2.05
C VAL A 162 1.77 -13.76 1.65
N LEU A 163 0.53 -13.27 1.70
CA LEU A 163 -0.67 -14.03 1.41
C LEU A 163 -1.04 -13.89 -0.06
N THR A 164 -0.85 -14.95 -0.82
CA THR A 164 -1.01 -14.93 -2.28
C THR A 164 -1.43 -16.28 -2.83
N GLN A 165 -2.12 -16.29 -3.97
CA GLN A 165 -2.37 -17.50 -4.76
C GLN A 165 -1.29 -17.70 -5.84
N LEU A 166 -0.37 -16.74 -5.99
CA LEU A 166 0.68 -16.81 -7.00
C LEU A 166 1.85 -17.68 -6.50
N PRO A 167 2.49 -18.47 -7.37
CA PRO A 167 3.55 -19.42 -7.01
C PRO A 167 4.91 -18.72 -6.82
N PHE A 168 4.97 -17.68 -5.98
CA PHE A 168 6.19 -16.88 -5.79
C PHE A 168 7.37 -17.70 -5.29
N LYS A 169 7.13 -18.70 -4.45
CA LYS A 169 8.21 -19.53 -3.88
C LYS A 169 8.99 -20.27 -4.95
N SER A 170 8.31 -20.85 -5.94
CA SER A 170 8.97 -21.54 -7.05
C SER A 170 9.61 -20.56 -8.02
N ILE A 171 8.90 -19.50 -8.36
CA ILE A 171 9.35 -18.49 -9.33
C ILE A 171 10.62 -17.76 -8.87
N LEU A 172 10.65 -17.26 -7.65
CA LEU A 172 11.78 -16.48 -7.12
C LEU A 172 13.02 -17.34 -6.78
N ARG A 173 12.86 -18.66 -6.73
CA ARG A 173 13.96 -19.61 -6.48
C ARG A 173 14.45 -20.35 -7.73
N SER A 174 13.73 -20.23 -8.84
CA SER A 174 14.12 -20.92 -10.07
C SER A 174 15.36 -20.26 -10.68
N ALA A 175 16.35 -21.09 -11.00
CA ALA A 175 17.55 -20.68 -11.71
C ALA A 175 17.27 -20.27 -13.17
N ASP A 176 16.11 -20.67 -13.71
CA ASP A 176 15.71 -20.42 -15.10
C ASP A 176 15.27 -18.97 -15.35
N TYR A 177 14.99 -18.22 -14.27
CA TYR A 177 14.60 -16.83 -14.42
C TYR A 177 15.82 -15.92 -14.55
N THR A 178 15.90 -15.26 -15.69
CA THR A 178 16.90 -14.24 -16.01
C THR A 178 16.33 -12.82 -15.87
N GLY A 179 17.20 -11.83 -15.92
CA GLY A 179 16.81 -10.44 -15.99
C GLY A 179 16.20 -9.89 -14.70
N ARG A 180 15.00 -9.32 -14.80
CA ARG A 180 14.37 -8.56 -13.72
C ARG A 180 13.94 -9.42 -12.53
N ILE A 181 13.34 -10.59 -12.80
CA ILE A 181 12.86 -11.49 -11.74
C ILE A 181 14.01 -12.04 -10.92
N ALA A 182 15.13 -12.44 -11.57
CA ALA A 182 16.34 -12.89 -10.87
C ALA A 182 16.89 -11.79 -9.94
N LYS A 183 16.99 -10.54 -10.45
CA LYS A 183 17.41 -9.39 -9.64
C LYS A 183 16.48 -9.15 -8.45
N TRP A 184 15.18 -9.28 -8.62
CA TRP A 184 14.21 -9.15 -7.52
C TRP A 184 14.30 -10.31 -6.53
N GLY A 185 14.54 -11.53 -7.01
CA GLY A 185 14.80 -12.70 -6.15
C GLY A 185 15.97 -12.45 -5.22
N THR A 186 17.08 -11.92 -5.73
CA THR A 186 18.25 -11.55 -4.92
C THR A 186 17.88 -10.47 -3.87
N ILE A 187 17.13 -9.43 -4.26
CA ILE A 187 16.71 -8.37 -3.31
C ILE A 187 15.81 -8.94 -2.20
N LEU A 188 14.88 -9.82 -2.55
CA LEU A 188 13.94 -10.39 -1.58
C LEU A 188 14.58 -11.49 -0.73
N GLY A 189 15.61 -12.16 -1.25
CA GLY A 189 16.29 -13.28 -0.57
C GLY A 189 17.06 -12.90 0.70
N VAL A 190 17.32 -11.59 0.92
CA VAL A 190 17.97 -11.11 2.15
C VAL A 190 17.02 -10.97 3.34
N PHE A 191 15.71 -11.13 3.10
CA PHE A 191 14.66 -11.00 4.12
C PHE A 191 14.00 -12.35 4.42
N ASP A 192 13.50 -12.52 5.64
CA ASP A 192 12.69 -13.70 6.00
C ASP A 192 11.24 -13.52 5.50
N ILE A 193 11.04 -13.76 4.19
CA ILE A 193 9.73 -13.69 3.53
C ILE A 193 9.22 -15.10 3.25
N LYS A 194 8.02 -15.39 3.75
CA LYS A 194 7.30 -16.65 3.50
C LYS A 194 6.07 -16.37 2.63
N TYR A 195 5.66 -17.36 1.84
CA TYR A 195 4.50 -17.26 0.95
C TYR A 195 3.48 -18.32 1.35
N MET A 196 2.22 -17.89 1.55
CA MET A 196 1.12 -18.77 1.94
C MET A 196 -0.15 -18.44 1.15
N PRO A 197 -1.02 -19.43 0.88
CA PRO A 197 -2.35 -19.18 0.30
C PRO A 197 -3.20 -18.29 1.20
N ARG A 198 -4.03 -17.43 0.59
CA ARG A 198 -4.95 -16.53 1.33
C ARG A 198 -5.94 -17.26 2.23
N VAL A 199 -6.36 -18.47 1.84
CA VAL A 199 -7.35 -19.29 2.56
C VAL A 199 -6.86 -19.70 3.93
N SER A 200 -5.54 -19.92 4.08
CA SER A 200 -4.95 -20.43 5.33
C SER A 200 -5.12 -19.53 6.55
N ILE A 201 -5.43 -18.25 6.36
CA ILE A 201 -5.69 -17.34 7.51
C ILE A 201 -7.15 -17.38 7.94
N ARG A 202 -8.10 -17.48 7.01
CA ARG A 202 -9.52 -17.61 7.38
C ARG A 202 -9.77 -18.87 8.20
N GLU A 203 -9.11 -19.98 7.87
CA GLU A 203 -9.24 -21.22 8.62
C GLU A 203 -8.54 -21.21 9.98
N LYS A 204 -7.40 -20.50 10.10
CA LYS A 204 -6.65 -20.43 11.37
C LYS A 204 -7.21 -19.45 12.39
N PHE A 205 -8.00 -18.48 11.97
CA PHE A 205 -8.50 -17.38 12.80
C PHE A 205 -10.01 -17.17 12.66
N SER A 206 -10.77 -18.15 12.14
CA SER A 206 -12.23 -18.17 12.30
C SER A 206 -12.53 -18.38 13.78
N PRO A 207 -13.33 -17.53 14.42
CA PRO A 207 -13.85 -17.87 15.74
C PRO A 207 -14.75 -19.11 15.58
N ILE A 208 -14.51 -20.09 16.45
CA ILE A 208 -15.39 -21.24 16.64
C ILE A 208 -16.71 -20.74 17.21
#